data_cfc3ebc12ee60faac23d5365a82722f1
#
_entry.id   cfc3ebc12ee60faac23d5365a82722f1
#
_cell.length_a   1.000
_cell.length_b   1.000
_cell.length_c   1.000
_cell.angle_alpha   90.00
_cell.angle_beta   90.00
_cell.angle_gamma   90.00
#
_symmetry.space_group_name_H-M   'P 1'
#
loop_
_entity.id
_entity.type
_entity.pdbx_description
1 polymer ?
#
loop_
_entity_poly.entity_id
_entity_poly.type
_entity_poly.pdbx_seq_one_letter_code
_entity_poly.pdbx_strand_id
1 'polypeptide(L)'
;IKTILTKSGKEFVTSLSITTLTGTKTFENLFDKELEEEIDHIGLSRWADIIIVMPTTANFMSKLTSGKAEDLATTVILAADKDILLVPAMNVRMWLHKATQKNLEVLQDYGYLFVGPEKGEMACGEFGEGKMSSPRQIFFFLKNYFHKKNIVKDKNLKALVTTGPTREYLDPIRYISN
;
A
#
# COMPACT_ATOMS: atom_id res chain seq x y z
N ILE A 1 12.76 -2.52 -6.90
CA ILE A 1 11.35 -2.36 -6.47
C ILE A 1 10.47 -2.98 -7.54
N LYS A 2 9.50 -3.80 -7.14
CA LYS A 2 8.37 -4.22 -7.99
C LYS A 2 7.12 -3.51 -7.51
N THR A 3 6.26 -3.09 -8.44
CA THR A 3 5.06 -2.31 -8.10
C THR A 3 3.81 -3.03 -8.57
N ILE A 4 2.83 -3.16 -7.68
CA ILE A 4 1.47 -3.60 -8.02
C ILE A 4 0.58 -2.35 -8.03
N LEU A 5 -0.03 -2.07 -9.17
CA LEU A 5 -0.96 -0.96 -9.34
C LEU A 5 -2.39 -1.47 -9.30
N THR A 6 -3.13 -1.08 -8.26
CA THR A 6 -4.54 -1.47 -8.12
C THR A 6 -5.42 -0.74 -9.14
N LYS A 7 -6.64 -1.27 -9.38
CA LYS A 7 -7.62 -0.62 -10.27
C LYS A 7 -7.88 0.84 -9.88
N SER A 8 -8.03 1.12 -8.59
CA SER A 8 -8.21 2.49 -8.12
C SER A 8 -6.94 3.34 -8.27
N GLY A 9 -5.76 2.73 -8.18
CA GLY A 9 -4.49 3.42 -8.37
C GLY A 9 -4.31 3.96 -9.79
N LYS A 10 -4.85 3.26 -10.78
CA LYS A 10 -4.80 3.68 -12.19
C LYS A 10 -5.53 4.99 -12.48
N GLU A 11 -6.47 5.38 -11.63
CA GLU A 11 -7.19 6.66 -11.75
C GLU A 11 -6.28 7.88 -11.46
N PHE A 12 -5.12 7.66 -10.88
CA PHE A 12 -4.21 8.73 -10.42
C PHE A 12 -2.84 8.69 -11.07
N VAL A 13 -2.34 7.51 -11.38
CA VAL A 13 -1.03 7.33 -12.02
C VAL A 13 -1.14 6.28 -13.10
N THR A 14 -0.31 6.42 -14.13
CA THR A 14 -0.24 5.43 -15.20
C THR A 14 0.86 4.40 -14.91
N SER A 15 0.65 3.17 -15.38
CA SER A 15 1.69 2.13 -15.32
C SER A 15 2.98 2.55 -15.99
N LEU A 16 2.87 3.32 -17.08
CA LEU A 16 4.02 3.87 -17.79
C LEU A 16 4.86 4.77 -16.88
N SER A 17 4.22 5.69 -16.14
CA SER A 17 4.91 6.58 -15.20
C SER A 17 5.65 5.80 -14.12
N ILE A 18 4.99 4.78 -13.54
CA ILE A 18 5.59 3.95 -12.50
C ILE A 18 6.75 3.13 -13.07
N THR A 19 6.56 2.48 -14.21
CA THR A 19 7.59 1.68 -14.87
C THR A 19 8.82 2.54 -15.21
N THR A 20 8.60 3.77 -15.68
CA THR A 20 9.69 4.72 -15.99
C THR A 20 10.48 5.10 -14.73
N LEU A 21 9.80 5.34 -13.62
CA LEU A 21 10.45 5.75 -12.37
C LEU A 21 11.16 4.58 -11.67
N THR A 22 10.60 3.37 -11.74
CA THR A 22 11.14 2.20 -11.03
C THR A 22 12.12 1.40 -11.87
N GLY A 23 12.11 1.58 -13.20
CA GLY A 23 12.87 0.76 -14.13
C GLY A 23 12.39 -0.69 -14.22
N THR A 24 11.20 -1.00 -13.69
CA THR A 24 10.64 -2.37 -13.66
C THR A 24 9.20 -2.37 -14.13
N LYS A 25 8.75 -3.50 -14.71
CA LYS A 25 7.36 -3.68 -15.14
C LYS A 25 6.41 -3.49 -13.94
N THR A 26 5.29 -2.79 -14.18
CA THR A 26 4.21 -2.62 -13.21
C THR A 26 3.21 -3.75 -13.38
N PHE A 27 2.83 -4.39 -12.27
CA PHE A 27 1.89 -5.50 -12.23
C PHE A 27 0.49 -4.98 -11.92
N GLU A 28 -0.53 -5.47 -12.63
CA GLU A 28 -1.90 -4.91 -12.53
C GLU A 28 -2.97 -5.95 -12.29
N ASN A 29 -2.89 -7.07 -12.98
CA ASN A 29 -3.92 -8.10 -13.00
C ASN A 29 -3.42 -9.40 -12.40
N LEU A 30 -4.34 -10.11 -11.72
CA LEU A 30 -4.05 -11.42 -11.15
C LEU A 30 -3.81 -12.49 -12.23
N PHE A 31 -4.50 -12.38 -13.35
CA PHE A 31 -4.45 -13.30 -14.49
C PHE A 31 -3.91 -12.57 -15.73
N ASP A 32 -2.65 -12.22 -15.70
CA ASP A 32 -1.97 -11.64 -16.86
C ASP A 32 -1.16 -12.75 -17.52
N LYS A 33 -1.58 -13.16 -18.73
CA LYS A 33 -0.95 -14.25 -19.48
C LYS A 33 0.54 -14.01 -19.79
N GLU A 34 0.96 -12.75 -19.85
CA GLU A 34 2.37 -12.38 -20.02
C GLU A 34 3.17 -12.52 -18.72
N LEU A 35 2.49 -12.65 -17.55
CA LEU A 35 3.12 -12.81 -16.24
C LEU A 35 3.27 -14.27 -15.83
N GLU A 36 2.46 -15.18 -16.36
CA GLU A 36 2.55 -16.62 -16.04
C GLU A 36 3.92 -17.20 -16.42
N GLU A 37 4.62 -16.61 -17.39
CA GLU A 37 5.98 -17.01 -17.76
C GLU A 37 7.08 -16.38 -16.89
N GLU A 38 6.82 -15.23 -16.22
CA GLU A 38 7.86 -14.53 -15.46
C GLU A 38 7.74 -14.68 -13.94
N ILE A 39 6.62 -14.26 -13.34
CA ILE A 39 6.42 -14.29 -11.87
C ILE A 39 4.93 -14.22 -11.57
N ASP A 40 4.37 -15.25 -10.95
CA ASP A 40 3.00 -15.28 -10.43
C ASP A 40 2.88 -14.53 -9.07
N HIS A 41 1.67 -14.49 -8.50
CA HIS A 41 1.41 -13.88 -7.19
C HIS A 41 2.22 -14.52 -6.06
N ILE A 42 2.51 -15.82 -6.14
CA ILE A 42 3.36 -16.54 -5.17
C ILE A 42 4.81 -16.09 -5.34
N GLY A 43 5.28 -16.00 -6.58
CA GLY A 43 6.62 -15.51 -6.88
C GLY A 43 6.82 -14.07 -6.41
N LEU A 44 5.83 -13.17 -6.59
CA LEU A 44 5.88 -11.81 -6.08
C LEU A 44 5.93 -11.76 -4.54
N SER A 45 5.11 -12.56 -3.85
CA SER A 45 5.09 -12.61 -2.39
C SER A 45 6.42 -13.09 -1.81
N ARG A 46 7.06 -14.07 -2.44
CA ARG A 46 8.36 -14.64 -2.02
C ARG A 46 9.55 -13.78 -2.40
N TRP A 47 9.44 -13.02 -3.51
CA TRP A 47 10.50 -12.15 -3.99
C TRP A 47 10.77 -10.97 -3.04
N ALA A 48 9.75 -10.44 -2.40
CA ALA A 48 9.84 -9.26 -1.54
C ALA A 48 10.54 -9.59 -0.21
N ASP A 49 11.32 -8.65 0.31
CA ASP A 49 11.83 -8.64 1.69
C ASP A 49 10.86 -7.94 2.64
N ILE A 50 10.03 -7.04 2.11
CA ILE A 50 8.91 -6.37 2.76
C ILE A 50 7.88 -5.99 1.70
N ILE A 51 6.61 -6.03 2.05
CA ILE A 51 5.51 -5.54 1.22
C ILE A 51 5.02 -4.22 1.82
N ILE A 52 4.87 -3.20 0.96
CA ILE A 52 4.44 -1.87 1.41
C ILE A 52 3.15 -1.50 0.66
N VAL A 53 2.11 -1.18 1.42
CA VAL A 53 0.85 -0.66 0.87
C VAL A 53 0.77 0.83 1.14
N MET A 54 0.91 1.64 0.09
CA MET A 54 0.86 3.10 0.20
C MET A 54 0.22 3.76 -1.02
N PRO A 55 -0.84 4.54 -0.82
CA PRO A 55 -1.59 4.68 0.42
C PRO A 55 -2.43 3.44 0.76
N THR A 56 -2.69 3.23 2.06
CA THR A 56 -3.64 2.21 2.52
C THR A 56 -4.97 2.89 2.87
N THR A 57 -6.02 2.56 2.13
CA THR A 57 -7.36 3.12 2.34
C THR A 57 -8.17 2.31 3.35
N ALA A 58 -9.25 2.88 3.90
CA ALA A 58 -10.18 2.16 4.77
C ALA A 58 -10.74 0.90 4.10
N ASN A 59 -11.07 0.99 2.80
CA ASN A 59 -11.54 -0.16 2.02
C ASN A 59 -10.47 -1.26 1.95
N PHE A 60 -9.22 -0.88 1.69
CA PHE A 60 -8.13 -1.85 1.62
C PHE A 60 -7.89 -2.52 2.98
N MET A 61 -7.89 -1.77 4.08
CA MET A 61 -7.83 -2.33 5.44
C MET A 61 -8.96 -3.33 5.70
N SER A 62 -10.19 -3.00 5.31
CA SER A 62 -11.34 -3.91 5.45
C SER A 62 -11.19 -5.20 4.66
N LYS A 63 -10.63 -5.14 3.45
CA LYS A 63 -10.34 -6.34 2.65
C LYS A 63 -9.31 -7.24 3.34
N LEU A 64 -8.25 -6.67 3.88
CA LEU A 64 -7.20 -7.41 4.56
C LEU A 64 -7.72 -8.09 5.84
N THR A 65 -8.50 -7.41 6.66
CA THR A 65 -9.10 -8.00 7.88
C THR A 65 -10.06 -9.14 7.58
N SER A 66 -10.68 -9.13 6.40
CA SER A 66 -11.62 -10.17 5.96
C SER A 66 -10.92 -11.29 5.17
N GLY A 67 -9.60 -11.25 5.00
CA GLY A 67 -8.85 -12.26 4.24
C GLY A 67 -9.25 -12.34 2.76
N LYS A 68 -9.70 -11.23 2.15
CA LYS A 68 -10.12 -11.22 0.75
C LYS A 68 -8.93 -11.25 -0.20
N ALA A 69 -9.02 -12.06 -1.24
CA ALA A 69 -8.07 -12.16 -2.35
C ALA A 69 -8.79 -11.87 -3.68
N GLU A 70 -9.28 -10.64 -3.82
CA GLU A 70 -10.13 -10.21 -4.95
C GLU A 70 -9.31 -9.62 -6.12
N ASP A 71 -8.10 -9.19 -5.85
CA ASP A 71 -7.19 -8.58 -6.81
C ASP A 71 -5.74 -9.05 -6.55
N LEU A 72 -4.83 -8.70 -7.45
CA LEU A 72 -3.42 -9.11 -7.33
C LEU A 72 -2.79 -8.64 -6.01
N ALA A 73 -3.07 -7.41 -5.57
CA ALA A 73 -2.47 -6.87 -4.36
C ALA A 73 -2.91 -7.63 -3.11
N THR A 74 -4.21 -7.86 -2.94
CA THR A 74 -4.76 -8.62 -1.80
C THR A 74 -4.35 -10.08 -1.83
N THR A 75 -4.24 -10.69 -3.02
CA THR A 75 -3.79 -12.08 -3.19
C THR A 75 -2.32 -12.24 -2.81
N VAL A 76 -1.45 -11.34 -3.28
CA VAL A 76 -0.02 -11.35 -2.94
C VAL A 76 0.18 -11.17 -1.43
N ILE A 77 -0.56 -10.25 -0.80
CA ILE A 77 -0.48 -10.01 0.64
C ILE A 77 -0.92 -11.25 1.42
N LEU A 78 -2.03 -11.87 1.04
CA LEU A 78 -2.54 -13.07 1.73
C LEU A 78 -1.59 -14.27 1.58
N ALA A 79 -0.86 -14.36 0.46
CA ALA A 79 0.12 -15.41 0.19
C ALA A 79 1.51 -15.13 0.78
N ALA A 80 1.72 -13.94 1.38
CA ALA A 80 3.05 -13.52 1.84
C ALA A 80 3.39 -14.09 3.21
N ASP A 81 4.67 -14.47 3.37
CA ASP A 81 5.31 -14.81 4.63
C ASP A 81 6.25 -13.69 5.15
N LYS A 82 6.12 -12.49 4.57
CA LYS A 82 6.94 -11.31 4.86
C LYS A 82 6.17 -10.29 5.67
N ASP A 83 6.90 -9.42 6.34
CA ASP A 83 6.29 -8.28 7.01
C ASP A 83 5.60 -7.37 5.99
N ILE A 84 4.43 -6.87 6.38
CA ILE A 84 3.62 -5.98 5.56
C ILE A 84 3.50 -4.65 6.27
N LEU A 85 3.92 -3.59 5.59
CA LEU A 85 3.84 -2.22 6.06
C LEU A 85 2.64 -1.52 5.42
N LEU A 86 1.74 -1.03 6.25
CA LEU A 86 0.59 -0.24 5.83
C LEU A 86 0.84 1.23 6.12
N VAL A 87 0.56 2.09 5.14
CA VAL A 87 0.67 3.55 5.26
C VAL A 87 -0.71 4.16 5.04
N PRO A 88 -1.51 4.34 6.13
CA PRO A 88 -2.89 4.80 6.01
C PRO A 88 -3.00 6.21 5.43
N ALA A 89 -4.01 6.39 4.57
CA ALA A 89 -4.41 7.68 4.05
C ALA A 89 -5.92 7.69 3.79
N MET A 90 -6.64 8.57 4.46
CA MET A 90 -8.09 8.72 4.33
C MET A 90 -8.58 9.99 5.03
N ASN A 91 -9.82 10.37 4.78
CA ASN A 91 -10.47 11.47 5.51
C ASN A 91 -10.46 11.22 7.02
N VAL A 92 -10.39 12.30 7.84
CA VAL A 92 -10.38 12.24 9.31
C VAL A 92 -11.54 11.42 9.87
N ARG A 93 -12.74 11.63 9.37
CA ARG A 93 -13.94 10.93 9.86
C ARG A 93 -13.89 9.44 9.52
N MET A 94 -13.34 9.09 8.35
CA MET A 94 -13.11 7.70 7.96
C MET A 94 -12.06 7.05 8.88
N TRP A 95 -10.98 7.77 9.20
CA TRP A 95 -9.96 7.27 10.11
C TRP A 95 -10.53 7.02 11.51
N LEU A 96 -11.26 8.00 12.06
CA LEU A 96 -11.85 7.91 13.39
C LEU A 96 -13.10 7.01 13.46
N HIS A 97 -13.57 6.51 12.33
CA HIS A 97 -14.74 5.63 12.31
C HIS A 97 -14.45 4.32 13.04
N LYS A 98 -15.39 3.88 13.88
CA LYS A 98 -15.23 2.66 14.72
C LYS A 98 -14.86 1.43 13.92
N ALA A 99 -15.40 1.27 12.72
CA ALA A 99 -15.04 0.15 11.84
C ALA A 99 -13.57 0.21 11.40
N THR A 100 -13.06 1.39 11.07
CA THR A 100 -11.66 1.58 10.68
C THR A 100 -10.73 1.32 11.85
N GLN A 101 -11.05 1.83 13.05
CA GLN A 101 -10.26 1.58 14.26
C GLN A 101 -10.26 0.10 14.63
N LYS A 102 -11.40 -0.58 14.53
CA LYS A 102 -11.46 -2.03 14.72
C LYS A 102 -10.60 -2.78 13.70
N ASN A 103 -10.63 -2.37 12.43
CA ASN A 103 -9.78 -2.97 11.40
C ASN A 103 -8.29 -2.74 11.70
N LEU A 104 -7.93 -1.56 12.22
CA LEU A 104 -6.57 -1.26 12.65
C LEU A 104 -6.11 -2.24 13.74
N GLU A 105 -6.90 -2.40 14.79
CA GLU A 105 -6.60 -3.34 15.89
C GLU A 105 -6.38 -4.77 15.37
N VAL A 106 -7.31 -5.26 14.54
CA VAL A 106 -7.21 -6.61 13.96
C VAL A 106 -5.95 -6.78 13.10
N LEU A 107 -5.61 -5.78 12.29
CA LEU A 107 -4.40 -5.85 11.45
C LEU A 107 -3.12 -5.77 12.28
N GLN A 108 -3.13 -5.03 13.39
CA GLN A 108 -2.02 -5.03 14.35
C GLN A 108 -1.86 -6.40 15.02
N ASP A 109 -2.96 -7.04 15.40
CA ASP A 109 -2.96 -8.40 15.95
C ASP A 109 -2.46 -9.45 14.94
N TYR A 110 -2.70 -9.23 13.64
CA TYR A 110 -2.13 -10.05 12.57
C TYR A 110 -0.63 -9.78 12.33
N GLY A 111 -0.04 -8.79 13.01
CA GLY A 111 1.37 -8.44 12.88
C GLY A 111 1.70 -7.47 11.76
N TYR A 112 0.71 -6.79 11.18
CA TYR A 112 0.96 -5.77 10.18
C TYR A 112 1.63 -4.55 10.83
N LEU A 113 2.60 -3.98 10.12
CA LEU A 113 3.30 -2.76 10.54
C LEU A 113 2.57 -1.52 10.02
N PHE A 114 2.66 -0.43 10.77
CA PHE A 114 2.00 0.82 10.41
C PHE A 114 2.97 2.01 10.49
N VAL A 115 2.86 2.91 9.50
CA VAL A 115 3.47 4.25 9.55
C VAL A 115 2.40 5.29 9.26
N GLY A 116 2.13 6.14 10.24
CA GLY A 116 1.03 7.10 10.20
C GLY A 116 -0.34 6.50 10.58
N PRO A 117 -1.45 7.19 10.22
CA PRO A 117 -1.46 8.45 9.48
C PRO A 117 -0.95 9.63 10.32
N GLU A 118 -0.56 10.72 9.64
CA GLU A 118 -0.18 11.96 10.30
C GLU A 118 -1.38 12.85 10.55
N LYS A 119 -1.17 13.78 11.48
CA LYS A 119 -2.09 14.88 11.72
C LYS A 119 -1.74 16.04 10.80
N GLY A 120 -2.72 16.57 10.08
CA GLY A 120 -2.50 17.68 9.17
C GLY A 120 -3.77 18.12 8.46
N GLU A 121 -3.62 19.12 7.62
CA GLU A 121 -4.66 19.57 6.71
C GLU A 121 -4.79 18.59 5.54
N MET A 122 -6.01 18.25 5.19
CA MET A 122 -6.35 17.35 4.09
C MET A 122 -6.89 18.12 2.90
N ALA A 123 -6.90 17.49 1.74
CA ALA A 123 -7.40 18.07 0.51
C ALA A 123 -8.86 18.56 0.60
N CYS A 124 -9.66 18.01 1.53
CA CYS A 124 -11.03 18.45 1.81
C CYS A 124 -11.11 19.68 2.75
N GLY A 125 -9.98 20.24 3.19
CA GLY A 125 -9.95 21.35 4.14
C GLY A 125 -10.18 20.95 5.61
N GLU A 126 -10.40 19.66 5.90
CA GLU A 126 -10.46 19.17 7.28
C GLU A 126 -9.05 19.02 7.87
N PHE A 127 -8.91 19.31 9.15
CA PHE A 127 -7.66 19.16 9.88
C PHE A 127 -7.78 18.03 10.91
N GLY A 128 -6.85 17.09 10.88
CA GLY A 128 -6.83 16.00 11.85
C GLY A 128 -5.95 14.83 11.39
N GLU A 129 -6.13 13.68 12.02
CA GLU A 129 -5.44 12.44 11.65
C GLU A 129 -6.09 11.81 10.42
N GLY A 130 -5.26 11.38 9.46
CA GLY A 130 -5.72 10.76 8.22
C GLY A 130 -4.80 11.04 7.03
N LYS A 131 -3.90 12.02 7.15
CA LYS A 131 -2.92 12.35 6.13
C LYS A 131 -1.87 11.26 6.01
N MET A 132 -1.54 10.86 4.79
CA MET A 132 -0.45 9.91 4.54
C MET A 132 0.87 10.45 5.08
N SER A 133 1.64 9.59 5.74
CA SER A 133 3.00 9.93 6.17
C SER A 133 3.88 10.34 5.00
N SER A 134 4.76 11.29 5.25
CA SER A 134 5.66 11.80 4.23
C SER A 134 6.61 10.70 3.71
N PRO A 135 7.06 10.77 2.44
CA PRO A 135 8.04 9.83 1.91
C PRO A 135 9.31 9.73 2.76
N ARG A 136 9.71 10.84 3.39
CA ARG A 136 10.88 10.89 4.29
C ARG A 136 10.67 10.05 5.55
N GLN A 137 9.49 10.09 6.14
CA GLN A 137 9.18 9.28 7.33
C GLN A 137 9.08 7.80 7.01
N ILE A 138 8.45 7.46 5.88
CA ILE A 138 8.37 6.08 5.38
C ILE A 138 9.79 5.55 5.14
N PHE A 139 10.63 6.32 4.46
CA PHE A 139 12.03 5.94 4.23
C PHE A 139 12.81 5.75 5.54
N PHE A 140 12.65 6.65 6.51
CA PHE A 140 13.30 6.53 7.82
C PHE A 140 12.85 5.29 8.59
N PHE A 141 11.55 4.98 8.55
CA PHE A 141 11.02 3.74 9.11
C PHE A 141 11.68 2.50 8.47
N LEU A 142 11.71 2.44 7.13
CA LEU A 142 12.30 1.33 6.40
C LEU A 142 13.79 1.17 6.69
N LYS A 143 14.53 2.27 6.75
CA LYS A 143 15.94 2.26 7.12
C LYS A 143 16.17 1.63 8.50
N ASN A 144 15.37 2.03 9.49
CA ASN A 144 15.46 1.49 10.84
C ASN A 144 15.01 0.02 10.91
N TYR A 145 13.96 -0.34 10.17
CA TYR A 145 13.46 -1.70 10.07
C TYR A 145 14.55 -2.66 9.56
N PHE A 146 15.17 -2.32 8.44
CA PHE A 146 16.24 -3.15 7.87
C PHE A 146 17.50 -3.15 8.73
N HIS A 147 17.82 -2.05 9.38
CA HIS A 147 18.94 -1.99 10.31
C HIS A 147 18.75 -2.96 11.49
N LYS A 148 17.57 -2.98 12.08
CA LYS A 148 17.23 -3.91 13.18
C LYS A 148 17.28 -5.38 12.77
N LYS A 149 16.90 -5.70 11.55
CA LYS A 149 16.96 -7.07 11.01
C LYS A 149 18.37 -7.50 10.54
N ASN A 150 19.40 -6.66 10.70
CA ASN A 150 20.77 -6.91 10.18
C ASN A 150 20.82 -7.17 8.65
N ILE A 151 19.75 -6.80 7.93
CA ILE A 151 19.64 -7.01 6.49
C ILE A 151 20.37 -5.91 5.70
N VAL A 152 20.83 -4.84 6.39
CA VAL A 152 21.54 -3.69 5.78
C VAL A 152 22.86 -4.07 5.11
N LYS A 153 23.40 -5.27 5.35
CA LYS A 153 24.63 -5.76 4.68
C LYS A 153 24.38 -6.34 3.31
N ASP A 154 23.13 -6.64 2.97
CA ASP A 154 22.79 -7.20 1.68
C ASP A 154 22.43 -6.08 0.69
N LYS A 155 23.26 -5.91 -0.35
CA LYS A 155 23.05 -4.90 -1.38
C LYS A 155 21.85 -5.19 -2.31
N ASN A 156 21.15 -6.30 -2.08
CA ASN A 156 20.07 -6.82 -2.92
C ASN A 156 18.70 -6.76 -2.24
N LEU A 157 18.42 -5.74 -1.43
CA LEU A 157 17.10 -5.55 -0.81
C LEU A 157 15.99 -5.44 -1.87
N LYS A 158 14.91 -6.18 -1.66
CA LYS A 158 13.75 -6.24 -2.55
C LYS A 158 12.53 -5.65 -1.87
N ALA A 159 11.94 -4.61 -2.46
CA ALA A 159 10.70 -4.02 -1.99
C ALA A 159 9.58 -4.23 -3.00
N LEU A 160 8.43 -4.67 -2.52
CA LEU A 160 7.18 -4.70 -3.27
C LEU A 160 6.28 -3.59 -2.74
N VAL A 161 5.84 -2.73 -3.63
CA VAL A 161 5.00 -1.57 -3.29
C VAL A 161 3.69 -1.67 -4.04
N THR A 162 2.58 -1.65 -3.31
CA THR A 162 1.26 -1.45 -3.87
C THR A 162 0.86 0.01 -3.67
N THR A 163 0.40 0.66 -4.72
CA THR A 163 0.03 2.08 -4.65
C THR A 163 -1.31 2.32 -5.31
N GLY A 164 -2.03 3.28 -4.77
CA GLY A 164 -3.25 3.80 -5.33
C GLY A 164 -3.85 4.85 -4.41
N PRO A 165 -3.87 6.14 -4.82
CA PRO A 165 -4.56 7.16 -4.05
C PRO A 165 -6.07 6.94 -4.05
N THR A 166 -6.74 7.45 -3.04
CA THR A 166 -8.20 7.47 -2.94
C THR A 166 -8.76 8.69 -3.64
N ARG A 167 -9.84 8.52 -4.35
CA ARG A 167 -10.60 9.59 -4.98
C ARG A 167 -11.99 9.63 -4.37
N GLU A 168 -12.39 10.78 -3.83
CA GLU A 168 -13.77 11.07 -3.45
C GLU A 168 -14.34 12.11 -4.41
N TYR A 169 -15.40 11.75 -5.13
CA TYR A 169 -16.10 12.68 -6.03
C TYR A 169 -16.98 13.61 -5.21
N LEU A 170 -16.75 14.93 -5.35
CA LEU A 170 -17.64 15.98 -4.83
C LEU A 170 -18.80 16.22 -5.80
N ASP A 171 -18.52 16.13 -7.09
CA ASP A 171 -19.46 16.22 -8.20
C ASP A 171 -18.84 15.54 -9.44
N PRO A 172 -19.53 15.47 -10.60
CA PRO A 172 -19.03 14.81 -11.81
C PRO A 172 -17.68 15.35 -12.34
N ILE A 173 -17.26 16.54 -11.88
CA ILE A 173 -16.08 17.23 -12.41
C ILE A 173 -14.99 17.35 -11.34
N ARG A 174 -15.37 17.53 -10.06
CA ARG A 174 -14.46 17.80 -8.95
C ARG A 174 -14.31 16.58 -8.05
N TYR A 175 -13.10 16.30 -7.66
CA TYR A 175 -12.76 15.21 -6.74
C TYR A 175 -11.69 15.66 -5.76
N ILE A 176 -11.67 15.00 -4.60
CA ILE A 176 -10.63 15.13 -3.60
C ILE A 176 -9.70 13.94 -3.73
N SER A 177 -8.41 14.21 -3.75
CA SER A 177 -7.34 13.21 -3.77
C SER A 177 -6.36 13.48 -2.65
N ASN A 178 -5.88 12.44 -2.01
CA ASN A 178 -4.77 12.52 -1.06
C ASN A 178 -3.44 12.62 -1.78
#